data_44a1788de9edfd6a60545db040e00e74
#
_entry.id   44a1788de9edfd6a60545db040e00e74
#
_cell.length_a   1.000
_cell.length_b   1.000
_cell.length_c   1.000
_cell.angle_alpha   90.00
_cell.angle_beta   90.00
_cell.angle_gamma   90.00
#
_symmetry.space_group_name_H-M   'P 1'
#
loop_
_entity.id
_entity.type
_entity.pdbx_description
1 polymer ?
#
loop_
_entity_poly.entity_id
_entity_poly.type
_entity_poly.pdbx_seq_one_letter_code
_entity_poly.pdbx_strand_id
1 'polypeptide(L)'
;MNRVQCPVHGIHTEQVPWAHHHSGFTREFEQQVAYLALHLNRTEVSKLMRINWRTVGAILSRTKDCLEPDSFIRFKNLRRIGIDETSYRKGHKYITVVVNHDTDQVIWVGKGTGKDVLSSFFALLTQEQRESIELTSADGADGFRAVLKNGFQTVKDV
;
A
#
# COMPACT_ATOMS: atom_id res chain seq x y z
N MET A 1 4.38 2.80 29.86
CA MET A 1 3.13 3.58 30.00
C MET A 1 2.46 3.17 31.29
N ASN A 2 2.06 4.13 32.11
CA ASN A 2 1.42 3.86 33.37
C ASN A 2 -0.04 3.44 33.12
N ARG A 3 -0.51 2.48 33.93
CA ARG A 3 -1.93 2.11 33.99
C ARG A 3 -2.56 2.80 35.17
N VAL A 4 -3.67 3.47 34.94
CA VAL A 4 -4.45 4.19 35.97
C VAL A 4 -5.78 3.48 36.11
N GLN A 5 -6.17 3.20 37.37
CA GLN A 5 -7.50 2.66 37.66
C GLN A 5 -8.46 3.82 37.93
N CYS A 6 -9.43 3.99 37.05
CA CYS A 6 -10.51 4.93 37.20
C CYS A 6 -11.72 4.24 37.83
N PRO A 7 -12.33 4.79 38.90
CA PRO A 7 -13.48 4.20 39.53
C PRO A 7 -14.73 4.06 38.61
N VAL A 8 -14.79 4.94 37.59
CA VAL A 8 -15.93 5.00 36.66
C VAL A 8 -15.67 4.22 35.38
N HIS A 9 -14.44 4.27 34.84
CA HIS A 9 -14.10 3.74 33.53
C HIS A 9 -13.17 2.51 33.56
N GLY A 10 -12.79 2.02 34.74
CA GLY A 10 -11.89 0.88 34.88
C GLY A 10 -10.41 1.21 34.65
N ILE A 11 -9.65 0.26 34.13
CA ILE A 11 -8.21 0.41 33.91
C ILE A 11 -7.94 1.08 32.57
N HIS A 12 -7.31 2.24 32.60
CA HIS A 12 -6.86 2.98 31.40
C HIS A 12 -5.36 3.05 31.33
N THR A 13 -4.83 3.00 30.12
CA THR A 13 -3.41 3.27 29.85
C THR A 13 -3.24 4.74 29.51
N GLU A 14 -2.32 5.41 30.19
CA GLU A 14 -1.99 6.81 29.93
C GLU A 14 -1.54 7.02 28.48
N GLN A 15 -2.09 8.04 27.83
CA GLN A 15 -1.60 8.50 26.54
C GLN A 15 -0.42 9.43 26.73
N VAL A 16 0.66 9.15 26.03
CA VAL A 16 1.88 9.95 26.07
C VAL A 16 2.20 10.49 24.67
N PRO A 17 2.72 11.73 24.54
CA PRO A 17 2.95 12.35 23.24
C PRO A 17 4.05 11.67 22.42
N TRP A 18 4.99 11.02 23.10
CA TRP A 18 6.18 10.41 22.51
C TRP A 18 5.99 8.94 22.08
N ALA A 19 4.83 8.34 22.28
CA ALA A 19 4.52 6.98 21.82
C ALA A 19 3.11 6.86 21.26
N HIS A 20 2.91 5.93 20.34
CA HIS A 20 1.56 5.56 19.90
C HIS A 20 0.86 4.74 20.97
N HIS A 21 -0.47 4.89 21.05
CA HIS A 21 -1.28 4.13 22.00
C HIS A 21 -1.09 2.62 21.75
N HIS A 22 -0.89 1.87 22.83
CA HIS A 22 -0.56 0.44 22.81
C HIS A 22 0.77 0.06 22.11
N SER A 23 1.65 1.01 21.81
CA SER A 23 3.00 0.69 21.35
C SER A 23 3.96 0.48 22.52
N GLY A 24 4.87 -0.47 22.37
CA GLY A 24 6.05 -0.65 23.26
C GLY A 24 7.25 0.19 22.84
N PHE A 25 7.11 1.05 21.81
CA PHE A 25 8.21 1.82 21.22
C PHE A 25 7.88 3.30 21.19
N THR A 26 8.91 4.14 21.13
CA THR A 26 8.74 5.58 20.91
C THR A 26 8.35 5.87 19.46
N ARG A 27 7.77 7.04 19.19
CA ARG A 27 7.43 7.46 17.83
C ARG A 27 8.66 7.58 16.94
N GLU A 28 9.76 8.10 17.49
CA GLU A 28 11.02 8.23 16.77
C GLU A 28 11.56 6.87 16.35
N PHE A 29 11.53 5.88 17.25
CA PHE A 29 11.94 4.51 16.91
C PHE A 29 11.06 3.92 15.81
N GLU A 30 9.74 4.09 15.90
CA GLU A 30 8.80 3.61 14.87
C GLU A 30 9.01 4.31 13.53
N GLN A 31 9.30 5.61 13.52
CA GLN A 31 9.63 6.37 12.32
C GLN A 31 10.94 5.88 11.67
N GLN A 32 11.96 5.58 12.47
CA GLN A 32 13.21 5.00 11.95
C GLN A 32 12.97 3.63 11.30
N VAL A 33 12.21 2.75 11.97
CA VAL A 33 11.82 1.44 11.41
C VAL A 33 11.07 1.62 10.09
N ALA A 34 10.13 2.56 10.04
CA ALA A 34 9.33 2.82 8.87
C ALA A 34 10.18 3.39 7.71
N TYR A 35 11.09 4.32 8.00
CA TYR A 35 12.03 4.86 7.03
C TYR A 35 12.93 3.77 6.43
N LEU A 36 13.51 2.92 7.28
CA LEU A 36 14.33 1.80 6.81
C LEU A 36 13.56 0.82 5.92
N ALA A 37 12.28 0.60 6.22
CA ALA A 37 11.42 -0.30 5.44
C ALA A 37 11.05 0.24 4.04
N LEU A 38 11.31 1.51 3.75
CA LEU A 38 11.21 2.07 2.39
C LEU A 38 12.39 1.62 1.49
N HIS A 39 13.52 1.25 2.11
CA HIS A 39 14.77 0.95 1.39
C HIS A 39 15.24 -0.49 1.57
N LEU A 40 14.79 -1.18 2.60
CA LEU A 40 15.22 -2.53 2.97
C LEU A 40 14.02 -3.47 3.08
N ASN A 41 14.24 -4.75 2.83
CA ASN A 41 13.19 -5.72 3.07
C ASN A 41 12.96 -5.93 4.59
N ARG A 42 11.78 -6.43 4.94
CA ARG A 42 11.34 -6.59 6.34
C ARG A 42 12.30 -7.43 7.19
N THR A 43 12.95 -8.43 6.60
CA THR A 43 13.90 -9.31 7.30
C THR A 43 15.16 -8.55 7.67
N GLU A 44 15.67 -7.73 6.78
CA GLU A 44 16.85 -6.88 7.03
C GLU A 44 16.56 -5.83 8.08
N VAL A 45 15.42 -5.14 7.99
CA VAL A 45 14.99 -4.19 9.02
C VAL A 45 14.86 -4.88 10.39
N SER A 46 14.27 -6.07 10.45
CA SER A 46 14.14 -6.87 11.66
C SER A 46 15.51 -7.17 12.30
N LYS A 47 16.49 -7.57 11.49
CA LYS A 47 17.86 -7.85 11.96
C LYS A 47 18.58 -6.58 12.45
N LEU A 48 18.50 -5.50 11.65
CA LEU A 48 19.17 -4.23 11.94
C LEU A 48 18.63 -3.58 13.23
N MET A 49 17.31 -3.53 13.36
CA MET A 49 16.64 -2.91 14.49
C MET A 49 16.47 -3.86 15.69
N ARG A 50 16.90 -5.12 15.56
CA ARG A 50 16.81 -6.18 16.60
C ARG A 50 15.40 -6.37 17.16
N ILE A 51 14.41 -6.30 16.30
CA ILE A 51 13.00 -6.53 16.62
C ILE A 51 12.44 -7.67 15.77
N ASN A 52 11.36 -8.29 16.23
CA ASN A 52 10.74 -9.35 15.47
C ASN A 52 10.16 -8.80 14.15
N TRP A 53 10.23 -9.57 13.07
CA TRP A 53 9.70 -9.17 11.76
C TRP A 53 8.20 -8.85 11.78
N ARG A 54 7.43 -9.50 12.68
CA ARG A 54 6.01 -9.18 12.90
C ARG A 54 5.84 -7.80 13.52
N THR A 55 6.76 -7.43 14.41
CA THR A 55 6.81 -6.10 15.03
C THR A 55 7.06 -5.03 13.98
N VAL A 56 7.97 -5.28 13.02
CA VAL A 56 8.17 -4.37 11.87
C VAL A 56 6.83 -4.13 11.15
N GLY A 57 6.08 -5.20 10.84
CA GLY A 57 4.78 -5.06 10.19
C GLY A 57 3.74 -4.30 11.02
N ALA A 58 3.71 -4.50 12.33
CA ALA A 58 2.80 -3.76 13.20
C ALA A 58 3.16 -2.27 13.29
N ILE A 59 4.46 -1.95 13.31
CA ILE A 59 4.95 -0.56 13.26
C ILE A 59 4.54 0.08 11.94
N LEU A 60 4.82 -0.55 10.81
CA LEU A 60 4.43 -0.02 9.49
C LEU A 60 2.93 0.23 9.37
N SER A 61 2.12 -0.66 9.93
CA SER A 61 0.66 -0.49 9.94
C SER A 61 0.20 0.72 10.76
N ARG A 62 0.92 1.09 11.84
CA ARG A 62 0.60 2.27 12.65
C ARG A 62 1.14 3.57 12.07
N THR A 63 2.29 3.51 11.40
CA THR A 63 3.00 4.70 10.90
C THR A 63 2.63 5.07 9.46
N LYS A 64 1.95 4.18 8.72
CA LYS A 64 1.59 4.40 7.31
C LYS A 64 0.87 5.73 7.07
N ASP A 65 -0.09 6.06 7.92
CA ASP A 65 -0.89 7.27 7.77
C ASP A 65 -0.09 8.56 8.07
N CYS A 66 1.00 8.43 8.84
CA CYS A 66 1.95 9.53 9.08
C CYS A 66 2.94 9.70 7.93
N LEU A 67 3.34 8.59 7.28
CA LEU A 67 4.28 8.61 6.15
C LEU A 67 3.60 9.05 4.86
N GLU A 68 2.34 8.73 4.72
CA GLU A 68 1.56 8.99 3.52
C GLU A 68 0.15 9.47 3.91
N PRO A 69 0.05 10.72 4.40
CA PRO A 69 -1.22 11.30 4.85
C PRO A 69 -2.23 11.46 3.71
N ASP A 70 -1.76 11.62 2.48
CA ASP A 70 -2.58 11.68 1.27
C ASP A 70 -2.21 10.54 0.32
N SER A 71 -2.95 9.43 0.42
CA SER A 71 -2.77 8.26 -0.45
C SER A 71 -3.09 8.54 -1.93
N PHE A 72 -3.85 9.60 -2.24
CA PHE A 72 -4.19 10.00 -3.61
C PHE A 72 -3.04 10.71 -4.33
N ILE A 73 -2.00 11.12 -3.61
CA ILE A 73 -0.78 11.69 -4.22
C ILE A 73 -0.14 10.75 -5.24
N ARG A 74 -0.27 9.44 -5.02
CA ARG A 74 0.23 8.39 -5.92
C ARG A 74 -0.45 8.40 -7.29
N PHE A 75 -1.64 8.98 -7.39
CA PHE A 75 -2.43 9.03 -8.62
C PHE A 75 -2.21 10.30 -9.43
N LYS A 76 -1.26 11.16 -9.01
CA LYS A 76 -0.89 12.36 -9.77
C LYS A 76 -0.03 11.98 -10.97
N ASN A 77 -0.32 12.60 -12.12
CA ASN A 77 0.48 12.47 -13.35
C ASN A 77 0.66 11.02 -13.82
N LEU A 78 -0.39 10.21 -13.75
CA LEU A 78 -0.38 8.85 -14.27
C LEU A 78 -0.43 8.87 -15.80
N ARG A 79 0.68 8.55 -16.45
CA ARG A 79 0.75 8.45 -17.92
C ARG A 79 0.94 7.01 -18.38
N ARG A 80 1.84 6.28 -17.75
CA ARG A 80 2.16 4.89 -18.11
C ARG A 80 1.99 4.00 -16.88
N ILE A 81 1.06 3.08 -16.96
CA ILE A 81 0.77 2.15 -15.87
C ILE A 81 1.01 0.71 -16.29
N GLY A 82 1.53 -0.08 -15.39
CA GLY A 82 1.64 -1.54 -15.49
C GLY A 82 0.66 -2.22 -14.56
N ILE A 83 0.05 -3.30 -15.01
CA ILE A 83 -0.88 -4.10 -14.23
C ILE A 83 -0.40 -5.53 -14.24
N ASP A 84 -0.20 -6.11 -13.06
CA ASP A 84 0.24 -7.49 -12.87
C ASP A 84 -0.64 -8.21 -11.87
N GLU A 85 -0.85 -9.50 -12.09
CA GLU A 85 -1.59 -10.37 -11.19
C GLU A 85 -0.67 -11.44 -10.62
N THR A 86 -0.43 -11.38 -9.32
CA THR A 86 0.48 -12.31 -8.68
C THR A 86 -0.16 -13.10 -7.54
N SER A 87 0.21 -14.37 -7.41
CA SER A 87 -0.24 -15.21 -6.29
C SER A 87 0.60 -14.92 -5.06
N TYR A 88 -0.04 -14.49 -3.99
CA TYR A 88 0.64 -14.20 -2.72
C TYR A 88 0.52 -15.33 -1.69
N ARG A 89 -0.33 -16.36 -1.96
CA ARG A 89 -0.52 -17.50 -1.06
C ARG A 89 -1.02 -18.72 -1.81
N LYS A 90 -0.64 -19.92 -1.34
CA LYS A 90 -1.20 -21.19 -1.82
C LYS A 90 -2.74 -21.19 -1.72
N GLY A 91 -3.42 -21.83 -2.68
CA GLY A 91 -4.88 -21.91 -2.75
C GLY A 91 -5.52 -20.77 -3.54
N HIS A 92 -4.92 -20.40 -4.68
CA HIS A 92 -5.45 -19.42 -5.64
C HIS A 92 -5.80 -18.06 -5.03
N LYS A 93 -4.94 -17.59 -4.12
CA LYS A 93 -5.08 -16.25 -3.55
C LYS A 93 -4.17 -15.28 -4.30
N TYR A 94 -4.77 -14.44 -5.08
CA TYR A 94 -4.10 -13.46 -5.93
C TYR A 94 -4.26 -12.05 -5.41
N ILE A 95 -3.35 -11.19 -5.84
CA ILE A 95 -3.46 -9.74 -5.77
C ILE A 95 -3.20 -9.18 -7.17
N THR A 96 -3.91 -8.14 -7.49
CA THR A 96 -3.63 -7.28 -8.64
C THR A 96 -2.82 -6.09 -8.17
N VAL A 97 -1.71 -5.84 -8.83
CA VAL A 97 -0.78 -4.75 -8.52
C VAL A 97 -0.80 -3.76 -9.68
N VAL A 98 -0.90 -2.48 -9.37
CA VAL A 98 -0.75 -1.42 -10.37
C VAL A 98 0.49 -0.61 -10.05
N VAL A 99 1.36 -0.47 -11.05
CA VAL A 99 2.61 0.29 -10.97
C VAL A 99 2.57 1.51 -11.90
N ASN A 100 3.22 2.58 -11.49
CA ASN A 100 3.49 3.71 -12.36
C ASN A 100 4.88 3.50 -12.98
N HIS A 101 4.94 3.30 -14.31
CA HIS A 101 6.20 3.08 -15.04
C HIS A 101 7.09 4.32 -15.13
N ASP A 102 6.55 5.51 -14.88
CA ASP A 102 7.34 6.73 -14.90
C ASP A 102 8.13 6.93 -13.61
N THR A 103 7.68 6.33 -12.51
CA THR A 103 8.30 6.46 -11.17
C THR A 103 8.77 5.13 -10.58
N ASP A 104 8.50 4.00 -11.25
CA ASP A 104 8.73 2.63 -10.77
C ASP A 104 8.09 2.32 -9.42
N GLN A 105 6.99 3.01 -9.10
CA GLN A 105 6.29 2.87 -7.83
C GLN A 105 5.01 2.05 -7.96
N VAL A 106 4.79 1.17 -6.98
CA VAL A 106 3.47 0.54 -6.78
C VAL A 106 2.50 1.61 -6.28
N ILE A 107 1.47 1.89 -7.09
CA ILE A 107 0.46 2.91 -6.78
C ILE A 107 -0.81 2.34 -6.18
N TRP A 108 -1.11 1.07 -6.45
CA TRP A 108 -2.28 0.42 -5.91
C TRP A 108 -2.13 -1.10 -5.86
N VAL A 109 -2.81 -1.72 -4.88
CA VAL A 109 -2.88 -3.18 -4.73
C VAL A 109 -4.31 -3.57 -4.35
N GLY A 110 -4.92 -4.46 -5.13
CA GLY A 110 -6.23 -5.06 -4.85
C GLY A 110 -6.15 -6.54 -4.58
N LYS A 111 -7.06 -7.08 -3.77
CA LYS A 111 -7.19 -8.53 -3.57
C LYS A 111 -8.03 -9.13 -4.67
N GLY A 112 -7.55 -10.22 -5.23
CA GLY A 112 -8.22 -10.94 -6.32
C GLY A 112 -7.60 -10.63 -7.68
N THR A 113 -8.31 -11.00 -8.73
CA THR A 113 -7.91 -10.86 -10.13
C THR A 113 -9.10 -10.43 -10.97
N GLY A 114 -8.81 -9.97 -12.18
CA GLY A 114 -9.80 -9.75 -13.21
C GLY A 114 -10.48 -8.38 -13.17
N LYS A 115 -11.53 -8.28 -13.97
CA LYS A 115 -12.20 -7.03 -14.31
C LYS A 115 -12.73 -6.25 -13.10
N ASP A 116 -13.32 -6.94 -12.13
CA ASP A 116 -13.97 -6.28 -10.98
C ASP A 116 -12.94 -5.61 -10.06
N VAL A 117 -11.80 -6.30 -9.85
CA VAL A 117 -10.70 -5.75 -9.06
C VAL A 117 -10.10 -4.53 -9.74
N LEU A 118 -9.88 -4.60 -11.04
CA LEU A 118 -9.37 -3.47 -11.82
C LEU A 118 -10.36 -2.30 -11.87
N SER A 119 -11.64 -2.58 -11.99
CA SER A 119 -12.70 -1.55 -11.93
C SER A 119 -12.67 -0.79 -10.60
N SER A 120 -12.34 -1.47 -9.50
CA SER A 120 -12.17 -0.84 -8.19
C SER A 120 -11.00 0.16 -8.17
N PHE A 121 -9.90 -0.13 -8.86
CA PHE A 121 -8.80 0.81 -9.04
C PHE A 121 -9.23 2.04 -9.84
N PHE A 122 -9.82 1.83 -11.02
CA PHE A 122 -10.26 2.94 -11.87
C PHE A 122 -11.34 3.81 -11.21
N ALA A 123 -12.17 3.25 -10.33
CA ALA A 123 -13.16 4.00 -9.58
C ALA A 123 -12.53 5.01 -8.59
N LEU A 124 -11.28 4.80 -8.18
CA LEU A 124 -10.53 5.73 -7.32
C LEU A 124 -9.97 6.94 -8.09
N LEU A 125 -9.85 6.84 -9.41
CA LEU A 125 -9.29 7.88 -10.25
C LEU A 125 -10.37 8.88 -10.66
N THR A 126 -10.01 10.17 -10.70
CA THR A 126 -10.85 11.18 -11.34
C THR A 126 -10.91 10.95 -12.84
N GLN A 127 -11.86 11.60 -13.51
CA GLN A 127 -11.96 11.50 -14.97
C GLN A 127 -10.68 12.01 -15.65
N GLU A 128 -10.14 13.15 -15.20
CA GLU A 128 -8.90 13.72 -15.71
C GLU A 128 -7.70 12.76 -15.56
N GLN A 129 -7.60 12.10 -14.39
CA GLN A 129 -6.55 11.11 -14.15
C GLN A 129 -6.69 9.89 -15.06
N ARG A 130 -7.91 9.45 -15.35
CA ARG A 130 -8.12 8.35 -16.30
C ARG A 130 -7.73 8.76 -17.71
N GLU A 131 -8.12 9.96 -18.14
CA GLU A 131 -7.81 10.49 -19.47
C GLU A 131 -6.31 10.79 -19.67
N SER A 132 -5.56 11.03 -18.58
CA SER A 132 -4.11 11.24 -18.64
C SER A 132 -3.30 9.95 -18.85
N ILE A 133 -3.91 8.77 -18.70
CA ILE A 133 -3.22 7.50 -18.92
C ILE A 133 -3.10 7.24 -20.42
N GLU A 134 -1.87 7.32 -20.91
CA GLU A 134 -1.54 7.16 -22.34
C GLU A 134 -1.25 5.69 -22.68
N LEU A 135 -0.63 4.96 -21.74
CA LEU A 135 -0.17 3.60 -21.95
C LEU A 135 -0.53 2.70 -20.78
N THR A 136 -1.05 1.53 -21.08
CA THR A 136 -1.26 0.47 -20.09
C THR A 136 -0.62 -0.81 -20.57
N SER A 137 0.30 -1.38 -19.79
CA SER A 137 0.82 -2.73 -19.98
C SER A 137 0.15 -3.70 -19.01
N ALA A 138 -0.24 -4.87 -19.49
CA ALA A 138 -0.82 -5.92 -18.66
C ALA A 138 -0.40 -7.29 -19.23
N ASP A 139 0.04 -8.21 -18.36
CA ASP A 139 0.33 -9.57 -18.76
C ASP A 139 -0.98 -10.40 -18.82
N GLY A 140 -1.32 -10.82 -20.04
CA GLY A 140 -2.06 -12.05 -20.31
C GLY A 140 -3.55 -12.14 -20.07
N ALA A 141 -4.35 -11.13 -19.76
CA ALA A 141 -5.77 -11.34 -19.53
C ALA A 141 -6.69 -10.54 -20.48
N ASP A 142 -7.49 -11.27 -21.27
CA ASP A 142 -8.56 -10.69 -22.12
C ASP A 142 -9.57 -9.83 -21.33
N GLY A 143 -9.67 -10.03 -20.03
CA GLY A 143 -10.48 -9.21 -19.12
C GLY A 143 -10.02 -7.75 -19.01
N PHE A 144 -8.73 -7.47 -19.15
CA PHE A 144 -8.18 -6.11 -19.09
C PHE A 144 -8.55 -5.29 -20.34
N ARG A 145 -8.56 -5.93 -21.50
CA ARG A 145 -8.95 -5.28 -22.78
C ARG A 145 -10.37 -4.73 -22.76
N ALA A 146 -11.28 -5.37 -22.03
CA ALA A 146 -12.68 -4.94 -21.96
C ALA A 146 -12.87 -3.69 -21.09
N VAL A 147 -12.06 -3.49 -20.06
CA VAL A 147 -12.09 -2.28 -19.21
C VAL A 147 -11.41 -1.12 -19.92
N LEU A 148 -10.35 -1.41 -20.68
CA LEU A 148 -9.54 -0.42 -21.40
C LEU A 148 -10.19 0.06 -22.72
N LYS A 149 -11.09 -0.72 -23.33
CA LYS A 149 -11.76 -0.38 -24.59
C LYS A 149 -12.64 0.88 -24.57
N ASN A 150 -12.92 1.40 -23.38
CA ASN A 150 -13.73 2.61 -23.24
C ASN A 150 -12.91 3.91 -23.23
N GLY A 151 -11.72 3.95 -23.83
CA GLY A 151 -11.00 5.21 -24.01
C GLY A 151 -9.47 5.13 -24.04
N PHE A 152 -8.87 3.95 -23.91
CA PHE A 152 -7.41 3.83 -23.82
C PHE A 152 -6.81 3.09 -25.01
N GLN A 153 -5.69 3.61 -25.54
CA GLN A 153 -4.89 2.88 -26.53
C GLN A 153 -4.08 1.79 -25.82
N THR A 154 -4.36 0.54 -26.16
CA THR A 154 -3.59 -0.62 -25.68
C THR A 154 -2.41 -0.84 -26.61
N VAL A 155 -1.19 -0.74 -26.11
CA VAL A 155 -0.01 -1.21 -26.84
C VAL A 155 0.16 -2.70 -26.53
N LYS A 156 0.22 -3.48 -27.59
CA LYS A 156 0.53 -4.92 -27.56
C LYS A 156 1.97 -5.14 -27.13
N ASP A 157 2.13 -6.22 -26.36
CA ASP A 157 3.35 -6.94 -26.03
C ASP A 157 4.60 -6.63 -26.90
N VAL A 158 5.69 -6.30 -26.20
CA VAL A 158 7.05 -6.53 -26.69
C VAL A 158 7.58 -7.79 -26.05
#